data_d4c99723aaa1d070e7eaed689dcf3968
#
_entry.id   d4c99723aaa1d070e7eaed689dcf3968
#
_cell.length_a   1.000
_cell.length_b   1.000
_cell.length_c   1.000
_cell.angle_alpha   90.00
_cell.angle_beta   90.00
_cell.angle_gamma   90.00
#
_symmetry.space_group_name_H-M   'P 1'
#
loop_
_entity.id
_entity.type
_entity.pdbx_description
1 polymer ?
#
loop_
_entity_poly.entity_id
_entity_poly.type
_entity_poly.pdbx_seq_one_letter_code
_entity_poly.pdbx_strand_id
1 'polypeptide(L)'
;MNDIPQTIISTVPQKKVAPAPAKEKIAPPQMIGKYKVISVVAKGGMGTVYKVLHPGLKKEIILKRLTIRGNSTARDRFKQEARILLDLQHQSIVHMHDYFTEGSHHFIALEYVDGMSLDKLIQKQVVLPEQVAMVIFYSACLGLQYAHSKGIVHRDIKPGNILISKKAAVKLADFGIATSDKELDEAVDETGVTVGTPSYMPPEQFRDSGSVDKRADIYAMGVMLYEMLTGAKPFKGATMDDTKALIQKGRYIAPKKIDKTISSIPRYLIWKMMQTRPERRFQSMKPVIKLVKRYLKQYDNYEIRTILARMVLAGDKALVAPQIEAKKHTARNVVLGACAGALVVWGFVALWRENLFHKSILSPFYKPLSVSVTLPATASSQADLPVRVFYFKNDREQIPEISGTSRSLEPAEKSDQGVVYRAKDLYLKPGAYRIKVVAGPYVWWKSLVMEKEAATAHLDLTPYASRNITVHYSATDKETGKNITGRTSFSVLYNGKWIPLESFDKRIFKTGTVWKFMAQSPDYMDETFSLRVDWYQDELFLTVEMQKD
;
A
#
# COMPACT_ATOMS: atom_id res chain seq x y z
N MET A 1 -46.93 44.14 36.41
CA MET A 1 -46.14 44.19 37.66
C MET A 1 -45.26 42.95 37.66
N ASN A 2 -44.05 43.10 37.34
CA ASN A 2 -42.81 42.64 37.92
C ASN A 2 -41.71 42.66 36.86
N ASP A 3 -40.87 43.64 37.08
CA ASP A 3 -39.62 43.93 36.29
C ASP A 3 -38.62 42.83 36.45
N ILE A 4 -37.97 42.44 35.31
CA ILE A 4 -36.75 41.67 35.31
C ILE A 4 -35.60 42.63 34.89
N PRO A 5 -34.52 42.78 35.67
CA PRO A 5 -33.50 43.75 35.41
C PRO A 5 -32.61 43.29 34.22
N GLN A 6 -32.37 44.20 33.29
CA GLN A 6 -31.42 44.07 32.20
C GLN A 6 -30.00 44.08 32.76
N THR A 7 -29.28 42.97 32.56
CA THR A 7 -27.85 42.89 32.83
C THR A 7 -27.08 43.59 31.72
N ILE A 8 -26.42 44.70 32.07
CA ILE A 8 -25.52 45.45 31.19
C ILE A 8 -24.27 44.61 30.95
N ILE A 9 -24.10 44.10 29.74
CA ILE A 9 -22.86 43.47 29.31
C ILE A 9 -21.88 44.57 28.92
N SER A 10 -20.88 44.80 29.77
CA SER A 10 -19.75 45.67 29.53
C SER A 10 -18.89 45.07 28.41
N THR A 11 -18.87 45.76 27.27
CA THR A 11 -17.97 45.46 26.15
C THR A 11 -16.52 45.88 26.51
N VAL A 12 -15.71 44.90 26.80
CA VAL A 12 -14.23 45.10 26.86
C VAL A 12 -13.71 45.29 25.43
N PRO A 13 -12.99 46.38 25.14
CA PRO A 13 -12.45 46.58 23.80
C PRO A 13 -11.38 45.50 23.47
N GLN A 14 -11.67 44.67 22.49
CA GLN A 14 -10.69 43.75 21.91
C GLN A 14 -9.56 44.56 21.28
N LYS A 15 -8.36 44.48 21.88
CA LYS A 15 -7.14 44.98 21.32
C LYS A 15 -6.89 44.22 20.00
N LYS A 16 -7.02 44.89 18.85
CA LYS A 16 -6.63 44.36 17.56
C LYS A 16 -5.17 43.92 17.65
N VAL A 17 -4.95 42.62 17.71
CA VAL A 17 -3.61 42.04 17.52
C VAL A 17 -3.27 42.30 16.06
N ALA A 18 -2.24 43.11 15.83
CA ALA A 18 -1.70 43.35 14.51
C ALA A 18 -1.31 41.97 13.90
N PRO A 19 -1.63 41.72 12.60
CA PRO A 19 -1.20 40.49 11.96
C PRO A 19 0.32 40.39 12.05
N ALA A 20 0.81 39.23 12.48
CA ALA A 20 2.24 38.96 12.52
C ALA A 20 2.85 39.31 11.15
N PRO A 21 4.03 39.95 11.10
CA PRO A 21 4.63 40.36 9.85
C PRO A 21 4.76 39.13 8.96
N ALA A 22 4.16 39.20 7.77
CA ALA A 22 4.29 38.17 6.75
C ALA A 22 5.80 37.92 6.57
N LYS A 23 6.25 36.66 6.79
CA LYS A 23 7.65 36.28 6.53
C LYS A 23 7.96 36.75 5.12
N GLU A 24 8.80 37.78 4.98
CA GLU A 24 9.26 38.26 3.69
C GLU A 24 9.71 37.07 2.87
N LYS A 25 9.10 36.88 1.72
CA LYS A 25 9.54 35.90 0.73
C LYS A 25 10.87 36.41 0.20
N ILE A 26 11.98 36.05 0.87
CA ILE A 26 13.33 36.37 0.40
C ILE A 26 13.39 35.84 -1.03
N ALA A 27 13.57 36.79 -1.99
CA ALA A 27 13.72 36.43 -3.38
C ALA A 27 14.88 35.42 -3.53
N PRO A 28 14.75 34.40 -4.37
CA PRO A 28 15.84 33.45 -4.56
C PRO A 28 17.10 34.19 -5.04
N PRO A 29 18.30 33.80 -4.62
CA PRO A 29 19.53 34.40 -5.09
C PRO A 29 19.60 34.30 -6.61
N GLN A 30 20.09 35.35 -7.30
CA GLN A 30 20.20 35.33 -8.75
C GLN A 30 21.28 34.35 -9.24
N MET A 31 22.33 34.16 -8.43
CA MET A 31 23.45 33.27 -8.71
C MET A 31 23.75 32.40 -7.46
N ILE A 32 24.23 31.20 -7.68
CA ILE A 32 24.82 30.32 -6.67
C ILE A 32 26.11 29.77 -7.28
N GLY A 33 27.25 30.22 -6.77
CA GLY A 33 28.54 29.99 -7.41
C GLY A 33 28.52 30.46 -8.88
N LYS A 34 28.89 29.56 -9.77
CA LYS A 34 28.89 29.82 -11.24
C LYS A 34 27.50 29.63 -11.91
N TYR A 35 26.47 29.23 -11.16
CA TYR A 35 25.17 28.81 -11.71
C TYR A 35 24.11 29.90 -11.59
N LYS A 36 23.45 30.24 -12.70
CA LYS A 36 22.31 31.18 -12.71
C LYS A 36 21.06 30.45 -12.21
N VAL A 37 20.41 30.98 -11.17
CA VAL A 37 19.18 30.43 -10.62
C VAL A 37 18.00 30.75 -11.52
N ILE A 38 17.24 29.72 -11.92
CA ILE A 38 16.01 29.86 -12.71
C ILE A 38 14.81 29.89 -11.75
N SER A 39 14.73 28.94 -10.81
CA SER A 39 13.62 28.86 -9.87
C SER A 39 13.99 28.03 -8.64
N VAL A 40 13.22 28.21 -7.58
CA VAL A 40 13.24 27.30 -6.42
C VAL A 40 12.24 26.18 -6.67
N VAL A 41 12.70 24.93 -6.65
CA VAL A 41 11.87 23.74 -6.89
C VAL A 41 11.20 23.26 -5.61
N ALA A 42 11.96 23.24 -4.50
CA ALA A 42 11.47 22.81 -3.20
C ALA A 42 12.26 23.45 -2.05
N LYS A 43 11.58 23.66 -0.92
CA LYS A 43 12.19 24.04 0.37
C LYS A 43 11.70 23.06 1.43
N GLY A 44 12.60 22.50 2.23
CA GLY A 44 12.26 21.57 3.30
C GLY A 44 13.36 21.44 4.34
N GLY A 45 13.15 20.63 5.36
CA GLY A 45 14.10 20.40 6.46
C GLY A 45 15.48 19.92 6.02
N MET A 46 15.55 19.15 4.92
CA MET A 46 16.81 18.65 4.34
C MET A 46 17.53 19.69 3.46
N GLY A 47 16.96 20.88 3.24
CA GLY A 47 17.59 21.93 2.45
C GLY A 47 16.67 22.55 1.41
N THR A 48 17.29 23.32 0.50
CA THR A 48 16.59 23.98 -0.60
C THR A 48 17.09 23.43 -1.94
N VAL A 49 16.17 23.17 -2.84
CA VAL A 49 16.43 22.64 -4.19
C VAL A 49 16.17 23.75 -5.20
N TYR A 50 17.17 24.07 -6.00
CA TYR A 50 17.12 25.09 -7.04
C TYR A 50 17.25 24.47 -8.42
N LYS A 51 16.46 24.95 -9.36
CA LYS A 51 16.67 24.72 -10.79
C LYS A 51 17.57 25.82 -11.31
N VAL A 52 18.68 25.47 -11.95
CA VAL A 52 19.70 26.42 -12.39
C VAL A 52 20.18 26.12 -13.80
N LEU A 53 20.80 27.12 -14.45
CA LEU A 53 21.43 26.97 -15.77
C LEU A 53 22.93 26.74 -15.59
N HIS A 54 23.44 25.63 -16.15
CA HIS A 54 24.89 25.35 -16.19
C HIS A 54 25.59 26.32 -17.17
N PRO A 55 26.61 27.08 -16.74
CA PRO A 55 27.18 28.17 -17.56
C PRO A 55 27.81 27.68 -18.88
N GLY A 56 28.56 26.56 -18.84
CA GLY A 56 29.24 26.04 -20.03
C GLY A 56 28.34 25.18 -20.91
N LEU A 57 27.52 24.31 -20.30
CA LEU A 57 26.70 23.34 -21.04
C LEU A 57 25.38 23.91 -21.54
N LYS A 58 24.97 25.10 -21.09
CA LYS A 58 23.66 25.73 -21.38
C LYS A 58 22.47 24.79 -21.09
N LYS A 59 22.63 23.89 -20.16
CA LYS A 59 21.62 22.91 -19.73
C LYS A 59 21.09 23.23 -18.35
N GLU A 60 19.82 22.95 -18.14
CA GLU A 60 19.19 23.01 -16.83
C GLU A 60 19.71 21.85 -15.96
N ILE A 61 20.08 22.16 -14.73
CA ILE A 61 20.50 21.21 -13.70
C ILE A 61 19.83 21.56 -12.37
N ILE A 62 19.94 20.68 -11.41
CA ILE A 62 19.46 20.88 -10.03
C ILE A 62 20.65 21.19 -9.13
N LEU A 63 20.53 22.25 -8.33
CA LEU A 63 21.40 22.46 -7.18
C LEU A 63 20.60 22.17 -5.89
N LYS A 64 21.05 21.20 -5.13
CA LYS A 64 20.51 20.89 -3.81
C LYS A 64 21.44 21.51 -2.77
N ARG A 65 20.96 22.55 -2.05
CA ARG A 65 21.63 23.08 -0.89
C ARG A 65 21.35 22.17 0.29
N LEU A 66 22.38 21.75 0.97
CA LEU A 66 22.30 20.80 2.07
C LEU A 66 22.38 21.52 3.41
N THR A 67 21.55 21.10 4.33
CA THR A 67 21.65 21.50 5.73
C THR A 67 22.48 20.44 6.46
N ILE A 68 23.78 20.66 6.62
CA ILE A 68 24.66 19.77 7.36
C ILE A 68 24.59 20.16 8.82
N ARG A 69 23.97 19.32 9.64
CA ARG A 69 23.98 19.43 11.09
C ARG A 69 25.13 18.56 11.63
N GLY A 70 25.88 19.03 12.60
CA GLY A 70 26.92 18.24 13.26
C GLY A 70 28.34 18.85 13.19
N ASN A 71 29.30 18.12 13.77
CA ASN A 71 30.70 18.52 13.92
C ASN A 71 31.53 18.28 12.62
N SER A 72 32.83 18.55 12.67
CA SER A 72 33.77 18.36 11.56
C SER A 72 33.73 16.93 11.00
N THR A 73 33.63 15.94 11.87
CA THR A 73 33.58 14.50 11.49
C THR A 73 32.37 14.17 10.62
N ALA A 74 31.20 14.74 10.91
CA ALA A 74 30.00 14.57 10.09
C ALA A 74 30.17 15.18 8.70
N ARG A 75 30.83 16.35 8.61
CA ARG A 75 31.13 17.01 7.32
C ARG A 75 32.09 16.19 6.47
N ASP A 76 33.11 15.58 7.08
CA ASP A 76 34.10 14.80 6.35
C ASP A 76 33.52 13.47 5.84
N ARG A 77 32.68 12.79 6.62
CA ARG A 77 31.89 11.64 6.16
C ARG A 77 31.02 12.02 4.97
N PHE A 78 30.31 13.13 5.07
CA PHE A 78 29.48 13.64 3.99
C PHE A 78 30.27 13.89 2.69
N LYS A 79 31.45 14.52 2.78
CA LYS A 79 32.33 14.72 1.62
C LYS A 79 32.79 13.40 0.99
N GLN A 80 33.08 12.41 1.82
CA GLN A 80 33.48 11.08 1.35
C GLN A 80 32.32 10.39 0.63
N GLU A 81 31.11 10.41 1.19
CA GLU A 81 29.92 9.86 0.54
C GLU A 81 29.59 10.59 -0.78
N ALA A 82 29.70 11.93 -0.80
CA ALA A 82 29.50 12.70 -2.02
C ALA A 82 30.50 12.29 -3.12
N ARG A 83 31.78 12.02 -2.78
CA ARG A 83 32.77 11.51 -3.76
C ARG A 83 32.37 10.17 -4.35
N ILE A 84 31.89 9.24 -3.50
CA ILE A 84 31.42 7.92 -3.96
C ILE A 84 30.23 8.06 -4.91
N LEU A 85 29.35 9.02 -4.67
CA LEU A 85 28.19 9.27 -5.53
C LEU A 85 28.54 9.92 -6.87
N LEU A 86 29.62 10.70 -6.94
CA LEU A 86 30.15 11.22 -8.20
C LEU A 86 30.54 10.09 -9.17
N ASP A 87 30.99 8.96 -8.64
CA ASP A 87 31.39 7.78 -9.43
C ASP A 87 30.20 6.91 -9.85
N LEU A 88 28.99 7.20 -9.36
CA LEU A 88 27.77 6.45 -9.73
C LEU A 88 27.23 6.92 -11.08
N GLN A 89 27.69 6.27 -12.15
CA GLN A 89 27.22 6.52 -13.52
C GLN A 89 26.35 5.37 -14.01
N HIS A 90 25.02 5.58 -14.00
CA HIS A 90 24.07 4.58 -14.49
C HIS A 90 22.81 5.27 -15.03
N GLN A 91 22.24 4.75 -16.14
CA GLN A 91 21.05 5.33 -16.79
C GLN A 91 19.83 5.48 -15.87
N SER A 92 19.70 4.62 -14.86
CA SER A 92 18.60 4.63 -13.88
C SER A 92 18.99 5.27 -12.54
N ILE A 93 20.04 6.07 -12.50
CA ILE A 93 20.45 6.87 -11.34
C ILE A 93 20.56 8.32 -11.79
N VAL A 94 20.10 9.25 -10.97
CA VAL A 94 20.32 10.69 -11.20
C VAL A 94 21.82 10.97 -11.11
N HIS A 95 22.38 11.49 -12.18
CA HIS A 95 23.82 11.74 -12.24
C HIS A 95 24.18 12.95 -11.37
N MET A 96 25.22 12.81 -10.58
CA MET A 96 25.82 13.89 -9.81
C MET A 96 26.97 14.51 -10.63
N HIS A 97 26.83 15.80 -10.95
CA HIS A 97 27.80 16.52 -11.77
C HIS A 97 28.94 17.09 -10.96
N ASP A 98 28.63 17.62 -9.77
CA ASP A 98 29.60 18.37 -8.99
C ASP A 98 29.16 18.46 -7.52
N TYR A 99 30.13 18.71 -6.63
CA TYR A 99 29.94 19.08 -5.25
C TYR A 99 30.84 20.27 -4.93
N PHE A 100 30.27 21.34 -4.38
CA PHE A 100 31.03 22.52 -4.00
C PHE A 100 30.47 23.19 -2.75
N THR A 101 31.26 24.09 -2.18
CA THR A 101 30.87 24.91 -1.03
C THR A 101 30.87 26.37 -1.44
N GLU A 102 29.89 27.13 -0.96
CA GLU A 102 29.83 28.58 -1.09
C GLU A 102 29.47 29.19 0.26
N GLY A 103 30.38 29.94 0.83
CA GLY A 103 30.28 30.38 2.21
C GLY A 103 30.19 29.19 3.16
N SER A 104 29.17 29.19 4.01
CA SER A 104 28.88 28.08 4.95
C SER A 104 27.99 27.00 4.36
N HIS A 105 27.58 27.11 3.11
CA HIS A 105 26.61 26.19 2.48
C HIS A 105 27.29 25.19 1.58
N HIS A 106 26.76 23.97 1.61
CA HIS A 106 27.19 22.86 0.77
C HIS A 106 26.16 22.62 -0.33
N PHE A 107 26.61 22.46 -1.56
CA PHE A 107 25.77 22.26 -2.72
C PHE A 107 26.16 21.00 -3.48
N ILE A 108 25.16 20.26 -3.92
CA ILE A 108 25.31 19.16 -4.88
C ILE A 108 24.63 19.58 -6.19
N ALA A 109 25.37 19.46 -7.30
CA ALA A 109 24.86 19.67 -8.63
C ALA A 109 24.43 18.33 -9.23
N LEU A 110 23.15 18.22 -9.58
CA LEU A 110 22.51 16.98 -10.05
C LEU A 110 21.90 17.19 -11.43
N GLU A 111 21.79 16.11 -12.17
CA GLU A 111 21.02 16.04 -13.40
C GLU A 111 19.58 16.52 -13.17
N TYR A 112 19.07 17.39 -14.06
CA TYR A 112 17.66 17.75 -14.08
C TYR A 112 16.87 16.70 -14.85
N VAL A 113 15.90 16.05 -14.20
CA VAL A 113 14.97 15.12 -14.82
C VAL A 113 13.68 15.89 -15.16
N ASP A 114 13.50 16.22 -16.45
CA ASP A 114 12.27 16.90 -16.91
C ASP A 114 11.08 15.94 -16.88
N GLY A 115 10.33 15.98 -15.79
CA GLY A 115 9.21 15.08 -15.55
C GLY A 115 8.62 15.24 -14.15
N MET A 116 8.27 14.14 -13.52
CA MET A 116 7.72 14.12 -12.17
C MET A 116 8.25 12.96 -11.34
N SER A 117 8.05 13.02 -10.04
CA SER A 117 8.32 11.90 -9.14
C SER A 117 7.19 10.86 -9.17
N LEU A 118 7.52 9.61 -8.81
CA LEU A 118 6.57 8.51 -8.82
C LEU A 118 5.43 8.72 -7.80
N ASP A 119 5.67 9.37 -6.67
CA ASP A 119 4.61 9.71 -5.70
C ASP A 119 3.54 10.60 -6.33
N LYS A 120 3.93 11.63 -7.09
CA LYS A 120 3.00 12.47 -7.85
C LYS A 120 2.24 11.66 -8.89
N LEU A 121 2.90 10.72 -9.57
CA LEU A 121 2.23 9.84 -10.53
C LEU A 121 1.22 8.93 -9.85
N ILE A 122 1.56 8.33 -8.70
CA ILE A 122 0.63 7.50 -7.92
C ILE A 122 -0.54 8.34 -7.39
N GLN A 123 -0.29 9.52 -6.84
CA GLN A 123 -1.38 10.42 -6.39
C GLN A 123 -2.39 10.73 -7.49
N LYS A 124 -1.92 10.90 -8.74
CA LYS A 124 -2.78 11.20 -9.89
C LYS A 124 -3.54 10.00 -10.42
N GLN A 125 -2.88 8.86 -10.52
CA GLN A 125 -3.43 7.66 -11.16
C GLN A 125 -4.12 6.74 -10.16
N VAL A 126 -3.85 6.91 -8.86
CA VAL A 126 -4.25 6.04 -7.73
C VAL A 126 -3.65 4.64 -7.88
N VAL A 127 -3.92 3.94 -8.98
CA VAL A 127 -3.38 2.62 -9.29
C VAL A 127 -2.71 2.68 -10.67
N LEU A 128 -1.48 2.19 -10.76
CA LEU A 128 -0.79 2.09 -12.03
C LEU A 128 -1.11 0.77 -12.74
N PRO A 129 -1.24 0.79 -14.09
CA PRO A 129 -1.30 -0.45 -14.86
C PRO A 129 -0.09 -1.33 -14.53
N GLU A 130 -0.33 -2.63 -14.35
CA GLU A 130 0.70 -3.57 -13.88
C GLU A 130 1.98 -3.51 -14.72
N GLN A 131 1.86 -3.44 -16.04
CA GLN A 131 2.99 -3.39 -16.96
C GLN A 131 3.80 -2.10 -16.79
N VAL A 132 3.13 -0.97 -16.59
CA VAL A 132 3.78 0.32 -16.32
C VAL A 132 4.51 0.29 -14.98
N ALA A 133 3.85 -0.18 -13.92
CA ALA A 133 4.48 -0.37 -12.61
C ALA A 133 5.72 -1.25 -12.69
N MET A 134 5.65 -2.35 -13.46
CA MET A 134 6.77 -3.29 -13.63
C MET A 134 7.93 -2.70 -14.43
N VAL A 135 7.71 -1.82 -15.41
CA VAL A 135 8.79 -1.10 -16.14
C VAL A 135 9.48 -0.09 -15.23
N ILE A 136 8.71 0.67 -14.43
CA ILE A 136 9.27 1.59 -13.43
C ILE A 136 10.11 0.80 -12.42
N PHE A 137 9.54 -0.24 -11.86
CA PHE A 137 10.18 -1.13 -10.90
C PHE A 137 11.47 -1.76 -11.46
N TYR A 138 11.43 -2.24 -12.71
CA TYR A 138 12.60 -2.80 -13.39
C TYR A 138 13.76 -1.82 -13.47
N SER A 139 13.48 -0.60 -13.92
CA SER A 139 14.49 0.43 -14.06
C SER A 139 15.11 0.81 -12.71
N ALA A 140 14.29 0.94 -11.66
CA ALA A 140 14.76 1.18 -10.30
C ALA A 140 15.63 0.02 -9.77
N CYS A 141 15.23 -1.25 -10.03
CA CYS A 141 16.03 -2.42 -9.67
C CYS A 141 17.41 -2.43 -10.33
N LEU A 142 17.51 -2.00 -11.59
CA LEU A 142 18.81 -1.90 -12.29
C LEU A 142 19.71 -0.87 -11.62
N GLY A 143 19.19 0.32 -11.31
CA GLY A 143 19.94 1.35 -10.59
C GLY A 143 20.42 0.89 -9.23
N LEU A 144 19.53 0.26 -8.44
CA LEU A 144 19.90 -0.30 -7.13
C LEU A 144 20.93 -1.41 -7.22
N GLN A 145 20.81 -2.33 -8.20
CA GLN A 145 21.79 -3.40 -8.39
C GLN A 145 23.18 -2.81 -8.70
N TYR A 146 23.23 -1.74 -9.48
CA TYR A 146 24.48 -1.05 -9.78
C TYR A 146 25.07 -0.40 -8.52
N ALA A 147 24.27 0.35 -7.74
CA ALA A 147 24.71 0.96 -6.48
C ALA A 147 25.19 -0.11 -5.48
N HIS A 148 24.42 -1.20 -5.30
CA HIS A 148 24.81 -2.32 -4.43
C HIS A 148 26.12 -3.01 -4.87
N SER A 149 26.40 -3.06 -6.17
CA SER A 149 27.67 -3.62 -6.68
C SER A 149 28.89 -2.75 -6.35
N LYS A 150 28.65 -1.48 -6.07
CA LYS A 150 29.65 -0.50 -5.58
C LYS A 150 29.70 -0.39 -4.06
N GLY A 151 28.97 -1.25 -3.34
CA GLY A 151 28.89 -1.23 -1.88
C GLY A 151 27.97 -0.15 -1.30
N ILE A 152 27.18 0.54 -2.13
CA ILE A 152 26.32 1.63 -1.71
C ILE A 152 24.90 1.12 -1.48
N VAL A 153 24.35 1.41 -0.29
CA VAL A 153 22.95 1.16 0.10
C VAL A 153 22.20 2.48 0.06
N HIS A 154 21.01 2.50 -0.53
CA HIS A 154 20.24 3.74 -0.73
C HIS A 154 19.59 4.25 0.57
N ARG A 155 19.07 3.35 1.39
CA ARG A 155 18.46 3.56 2.72
C ARG A 155 17.17 4.40 2.77
N ASP A 156 16.80 5.09 1.69
CA ASP A 156 15.56 5.91 1.62
C ASP A 156 14.80 5.68 0.30
N ILE A 157 14.51 4.42 -0.01
CA ILE A 157 13.70 4.06 -1.18
C ILE A 157 12.23 4.35 -0.89
N LYS A 158 11.67 5.28 -1.68
CA LYS A 158 10.25 5.66 -1.66
C LYS A 158 9.85 6.27 -3.00
N PRO A 159 8.56 6.36 -3.34
CA PRO A 159 8.10 6.93 -4.60
C PRO A 159 8.60 8.35 -4.87
N GLY A 160 8.78 9.19 -3.83
CA GLY A 160 9.31 10.54 -3.97
C GLY A 160 10.74 10.59 -4.51
N ASN A 161 11.52 9.53 -4.30
CA ASN A 161 12.92 9.41 -4.74
C ASN A 161 13.06 8.66 -6.09
N ILE A 162 11.96 8.39 -6.76
CA ILE A 162 11.93 7.84 -8.14
C ILE A 162 11.45 8.95 -9.07
N LEU A 163 12.33 9.42 -9.94
CA LEU A 163 12.01 10.45 -10.93
C LEU A 163 11.73 9.80 -12.29
N ILE A 164 10.68 10.28 -12.96
CA ILE A 164 10.25 9.76 -14.26
C ILE A 164 10.20 10.93 -15.23
N SER A 165 11.03 10.86 -16.28
CA SER A 165 11.07 11.93 -17.29
C SER A 165 9.88 11.83 -18.25
N LYS A 166 9.58 12.94 -18.95
CA LYS A 166 8.62 13.01 -20.06
C LYS A 166 8.90 12.01 -21.20
N LYS A 167 10.13 11.48 -21.25
CA LYS A 167 10.56 10.44 -22.20
C LYS A 167 10.54 9.02 -21.57
N ALA A 168 9.85 8.84 -20.44
CA ALA A 168 9.76 7.57 -19.70
C ALA A 168 11.12 7.00 -19.22
N ALA A 169 12.15 7.83 -19.07
CA ALA A 169 13.35 7.43 -18.34
C ALA A 169 13.06 7.46 -16.84
N VAL A 170 13.41 6.39 -16.14
CA VAL A 170 13.20 6.23 -14.70
C VAL A 170 14.54 6.28 -14.00
N LYS A 171 14.66 7.15 -13.00
CA LYS A 171 15.92 7.40 -12.30
C LYS A 171 15.72 7.43 -10.78
N LEU A 172 16.62 6.76 -10.06
CA LEU A 172 16.75 6.86 -8.60
C LEU A 172 17.41 8.19 -8.25
N ALA A 173 16.86 8.88 -7.28
CA ALA A 173 17.37 10.14 -6.74
C ALA A 173 17.57 10.02 -5.22
N ASP A 174 18.30 10.97 -4.66
CA ASP A 174 18.43 11.14 -3.20
C ASP A 174 18.92 9.88 -2.45
N PHE A 175 20.08 9.36 -2.86
CA PHE A 175 20.82 8.41 -2.03
C PHE A 175 21.10 9.06 -0.67
N GLY A 176 20.84 8.35 0.41
CA GLY A 176 20.81 8.86 1.79
C GLY A 176 22.13 9.43 2.33
N ILE A 177 22.65 10.46 1.62
CA ILE A 177 23.90 11.17 1.96
C ILE A 177 23.84 11.85 3.32
N ALA A 178 22.63 12.12 3.84
CA ALA A 178 22.41 12.94 5.04
C ALA A 178 21.91 12.14 6.26
N THR A 179 21.64 10.86 6.12
CA THR A 179 21.15 10.02 7.24
C THR A 179 22.33 9.44 8.02
N SER A 180 22.92 10.23 8.92
CA SER A 180 23.72 9.67 10.01
C SER A 180 22.79 8.99 11.02
N ASP A 181 23.23 7.85 11.55
CA ASP A 181 22.47 6.95 12.42
C ASP A 181 21.85 7.58 13.68
N LYS A 182 22.20 8.83 14.00
CA LYS A 182 21.68 9.58 15.17
C LYS A 182 20.53 10.55 14.84
N GLU A 183 20.33 10.90 13.56
CA GLU A 183 19.30 11.89 13.18
C GLU A 183 17.90 11.28 13.01
N LEU A 184 17.77 9.95 13.00
CA LEU A 184 16.47 9.26 13.00
C LEU A 184 15.76 9.37 14.36
N ASP A 185 16.51 9.50 15.45
CA ASP A 185 15.96 9.63 16.79
C ASP A 185 15.62 11.10 17.16
N GLU A 186 16.22 12.09 16.48
CA GLU A 186 16.03 13.52 16.76
C GLU A 186 15.14 14.25 15.74
N ALA A 187 14.60 13.57 14.71
CA ALA A 187 13.74 14.18 13.70
C ALA A 187 12.30 14.40 14.19
N VAL A 188 12.14 14.79 15.44
CA VAL A 188 10.96 15.52 15.91
C VAL A 188 11.28 17.00 15.65
N ASP A 189 10.75 17.55 14.57
CA ASP A 189 10.81 18.99 14.33
C ASP A 189 10.15 19.70 15.51
N GLU A 190 10.64 20.91 15.88
CA GLU A 190 10.08 21.75 16.95
C GLU A 190 8.57 22.04 16.77
N THR A 191 8.01 21.66 15.60
CA THR A 191 6.58 21.72 15.28
C THR A 191 5.82 20.43 15.59
N GLY A 192 6.47 19.37 16.13
CA GLY A 192 5.82 18.09 16.43
C GLY A 192 5.46 17.24 15.20
N VAL A 193 5.84 17.66 14.00
CA VAL A 193 5.62 16.91 12.75
C VAL A 193 6.82 16.01 12.48
N THR A 194 6.65 14.74 12.69
CA THR A 194 7.68 13.72 12.39
C THR A 194 7.97 13.71 10.87
N VAL A 195 9.20 14.05 10.52
CA VAL A 195 9.67 14.06 9.13
C VAL A 195 9.76 12.63 8.60
N GLY A 196 8.75 12.20 7.88
CA GLY A 196 8.74 10.97 7.08
C GLY A 196 7.86 9.85 7.65
N THR A 197 6.87 9.44 6.88
CA THR A 197 6.05 8.27 7.21
C THR A 197 6.91 7.01 7.10
N PRO A 198 7.06 6.18 8.15
CA PRO A 198 7.92 5.01 8.17
C PRO A 198 7.43 3.87 7.27
N SER A 199 6.47 4.14 6.40
CA SER A 199 5.72 3.14 5.62
C SER A 199 6.60 2.27 4.70
N TYR A 200 7.80 2.74 4.32
CA TYR A 200 8.75 1.99 3.48
C TYR A 200 9.92 1.41 4.26
N MET A 201 10.02 1.77 5.54
CA MET A 201 11.12 1.39 6.41
C MET A 201 11.00 -0.10 6.79
N PRO A 202 12.06 -0.90 6.66
CA PRO A 202 12.03 -2.31 7.04
C PRO A 202 12.06 -2.49 8.56
N PRO A 203 11.56 -3.64 9.08
CA PRO A 203 11.47 -3.90 10.51
C PRO A 203 12.80 -3.79 11.28
N GLU A 204 13.92 -4.19 10.66
CA GLU A 204 15.25 -4.13 11.27
C GLU A 204 15.74 -2.70 11.49
N GLN A 205 15.37 -1.76 10.63
CA GLN A 205 15.80 -0.37 10.73
C GLN A 205 15.21 0.35 11.95
N PHE A 206 14.10 -0.16 12.50
CA PHE A 206 13.54 0.35 13.75
C PHE A 206 14.29 -0.13 15.00
N ARG A 207 15.14 -1.16 14.86
CA ARG A 207 15.87 -1.76 15.98
C ARG A 207 17.30 -1.24 16.06
N ASP A 208 17.95 -1.18 14.90
CA ASP A 208 19.34 -0.73 14.77
C ASP A 208 19.56 -0.22 13.36
N SER A 209 19.60 1.10 13.21
CA SER A 209 19.80 1.76 11.92
C SER A 209 21.24 1.56 11.39
N GLY A 210 22.20 1.29 12.25
CA GLY A 210 23.62 1.11 11.89
C GLY A 210 23.93 -0.21 11.18
N SER A 211 23.16 -1.26 11.43
CA SER A 211 23.37 -2.60 10.86
C SER A 211 22.60 -2.87 9.55
N VAL A 212 21.95 -1.85 8.98
CA VAL A 212 21.09 -1.97 7.80
C VAL A 212 21.90 -2.15 6.53
N ASP A 213 21.71 -3.31 5.84
CA ASP A 213 22.36 -3.62 4.57
C ASP A 213 21.43 -3.44 3.36
N LYS A 214 21.92 -3.82 2.17
CA LYS A 214 21.18 -3.75 0.88
C LYS A 214 19.81 -4.44 0.89
N ARG A 215 19.51 -5.33 1.84
CA ARG A 215 18.21 -6.02 1.97
C ARG A 215 17.12 -5.10 2.50
N ALA A 216 17.48 -3.98 3.10
CA ALA A 216 16.55 -2.91 3.45
C ALA A 216 15.97 -2.24 2.20
N ASP A 217 16.81 -1.92 1.21
CA ASP A 217 16.35 -1.38 -0.07
C ASP A 217 15.44 -2.38 -0.81
N ILE A 218 15.76 -3.69 -0.72
CA ILE A 218 14.92 -4.75 -1.29
C ILE A 218 13.52 -4.74 -0.67
N TYR A 219 13.42 -4.58 0.65
CA TYR A 219 12.14 -4.48 1.34
C TYR A 219 11.36 -3.24 0.88
N ALA A 220 12.00 -2.07 0.90
CA ALA A 220 11.37 -0.81 0.50
C ALA A 220 10.87 -0.85 -0.96
N MET A 221 11.61 -1.48 -1.87
CA MET A 221 11.18 -1.74 -3.24
C MET A 221 9.93 -2.62 -3.28
N GLY A 222 9.83 -3.64 -2.42
CA GLY A 222 8.62 -4.47 -2.30
C GLY A 222 7.40 -3.68 -1.87
N VAL A 223 7.56 -2.79 -0.87
CA VAL A 223 6.51 -1.87 -0.41
C VAL A 223 6.08 -0.91 -1.52
N MET A 224 7.04 -0.36 -2.25
CA MET A 224 6.76 0.54 -3.38
C MET A 224 6.00 -0.18 -4.51
N LEU A 225 6.38 -1.41 -4.85
CA LEU A 225 5.66 -2.21 -5.85
C LEU A 225 4.23 -2.50 -5.42
N TYR A 226 4.03 -2.82 -4.15
CA TYR A 226 2.69 -3.00 -3.59
C TYR A 226 1.84 -1.75 -3.79
N GLU A 227 2.36 -0.57 -3.40
CA GLU A 227 1.63 0.69 -3.52
C GLU A 227 1.31 1.04 -4.97
N MET A 228 2.24 0.88 -5.90
CA MET A 228 1.99 1.11 -7.33
C MET A 228 0.82 0.28 -7.87
N LEU A 229 0.69 -0.96 -7.42
CA LEU A 229 -0.30 -1.92 -7.94
C LEU A 229 -1.64 -1.88 -7.21
N THR A 230 -1.67 -1.40 -5.97
CA THR A 230 -2.89 -1.40 -5.14
C THR A 230 -3.43 0.00 -4.87
N GLY A 231 -2.64 1.03 -5.14
CA GLY A 231 -2.98 2.42 -4.81
C GLY A 231 -2.95 2.74 -3.31
N ALA A 232 -2.51 1.80 -2.49
CA ALA A 232 -2.47 1.94 -1.04
C ALA A 232 -1.16 1.42 -0.45
N LYS A 233 -0.73 1.99 0.65
CA LYS A 233 0.41 1.47 1.41
C LYS A 233 0.02 0.18 2.12
N PRO A 234 0.92 -0.83 2.18
CA PRO A 234 0.60 -2.13 2.82
C PRO A 234 0.41 -2.01 4.33
N PHE A 235 1.05 -1.03 4.96
CA PHE A 235 0.99 -0.79 6.39
C PHE A 235 0.48 0.63 6.65
N LYS A 236 -0.73 0.73 7.19
CA LYS A 236 -1.37 1.99 7.56
C LYS A 236 -2.07 1.78 8.90
N GLY A 237 -1.44 2.21 9.99
CA GLY A 237 -2.03 2.29 11.32
C GLY A 237 -2.73 3.62 11.55
N ALA A 238 -3.51 3.72 12.61
CA ALA A 238 -4.12 4.97 13.06
C ALA A 238 -3.06 5.94 13.61
N THR A 239 -2.01 5.38 14.24
CA THR A 239 -0.86 6.12 14.77
C THR A 239 0.44 5.65 14.12
N MET A 240 1.53 6.36 14.40
CA MET A 240 2.88 5.97 14.00
C MET A 240 3.26 4.61 14.62
N ASP A 241 2.96 4.42 15.89
CA ASP A 241 3.27 3.18 16.62
C ASP A 241 2.47 2.00 16.10
N ASP A 242 1.20 2.19 15.74
CA ASP A 242 0.39 1.17 15.08
C ASP A 242 1.00 0.75 13.75
N THR A 243 1.42 1.74 12.94
CA THR A 243 2.09 1.48 11.67
C THR A 243 3.38 0.68 11.88
N LYS A 244 4.21 1.07 12.86
CA LYS A 244 5.43 0.36 13.25
C LYS A 244 5.13 -1.08 13.70
N ALA A 245 4.10 -1.27 14.52
CA ALA A 245 3.66 -2.59 14.97
C ALA A 245 3.20 -3.48 13.80
N LEU A 246 2.47 -2.93 12.83
CA LEU A 246 2.07 -3.67 11.61
C LEU A 246 3.27 -4.08 10.78
N ILE A 247 4.25 -3.19 10.59
CA ILE A 247 5.51 -3.47 9.88
C ILE A 247 6.28 -4.59 10.58
N GLN A 248 6.44 -4.53 11.90
CA GLN A 248 7.15 -5.54 12.68
C GLN A 248 6.46 -6.90 12.63
N LYS A 249 5.13 -6.92 12.61
CA LYS A 249 4.33 -8.15 12.46
C LYS A 249 4.32 -8.66 11.02
N GLY A 250 4.65 -7.83 10.03
CA GLY A 250 4.61 -8.16 8.61
C GLY A 250 3.20 -8.46 8.08
N ARG A 251 2.17 -7.87 8.70
CA ARG A 251 0.76 -8.12 8.37
C ARG A 251 0.24 -7.07 7.41
N TYR A 252 -0.10 -7.49 6.20
CA TYR A 252 -0.71 -6.64 5.17
C TYR A 252 -1.71 -7.45 4.34
N ILE A 253 -2.61 -6.74 3.67
CA ILE A 253 -3.58 -7.36 2.78
C ILE A 253 -2.86 -7.84 1.52
N ALA A 254 -2.96 -9.13 1.20
CA ALA A 254 -2.32 -9.65 0.00
C ALA A 254 -2.86 -8.95 -1.27
N PRO A 255 -2.01 -8.56 -2.24
CA PRO A 255 -2.44 -7.83 -3.44
C PRO A 255 -3.61 -8.49 -4.18
N LYS A 256 -3.64 -9.83 -4.25
CA LYS A 256 -4.73 -10.59 -4.89
C LYS A 256 -6.10 -10.39 -4.20
N LYS A 257 -6.12 -10.00 -2.93
CA LYS A 257 -7.38 -9.72 -2.22
C LYS A 257 -7.94 -8.34 -2.60
N ILE A 258 -7.07 -7.42 -2.99
CA ILE A 258 -7.43 -6.08 -3.43
C ILE A 258 -7.82 -6.12 -4.91
N ASP A 259 -6.94 -6.67 -5.75
CA ASP A 259 -7.17 -6.84 -7.17
C ASP A 259 -6.77 -8.25 -7.63
N LYS A 260 -7.75 -9.01 -8.11
CA LYS A 260 -7.56 -10.39 -8.59
C LYS A 260 -6.79 -10.46 -9.91
N THR A 261 -6.73 -9.36 -10.66
CA THR A 261 -6.05 -9.29 -11.96
C THR A 261 -4.54 -9.22 -11.85
N ILE A 262 -4.01 -8.80 -10.68
CA ILE A 262 -2.56 -8.75 -10.46
C ILE A 262 -1.95 -10.15 -10.66
N SER A 263 -0.99 -10.24 -11.58
CA SER A 263 -0.40 -11.49 -12.01
C SER A 263 0.51 -12.14 -10.93
N SER A 264 0.91 -13.38 -11.15
CA SER A 264 1.65 -14.18 -10.14
C SER A 264 3.04 -13.63 -9.83
N ILE A 265 3.76 -13.09 -10.83
CA ILE A 265 5.14 -12.60 -10.65
C ILE A 265 5.20 -11.39 -9.73
N PRO A 266 4.46 -10.28 -9.94
CA PRO A 266 4.43 -9.16 -9.00
C PRO A 266 4.02 -9.58 -7.58
N ARG A 267 2.99 -10.44 -7.45
CA ARG A 267 2.56 -10.96 -6.13
C ARG A 267 3.67 -11.71 -5.39
N TYR A 268 4.40 -12.56 -6.11
CA TYR A 268 5.54 -13.29 -5.55
C TYR A 268 6.68 -12.35 -5.15
N LEU A 269 6.99 -11.36 -6.00
CA LEU A 269 8.01 -10.35 -5.69
C LEU A 269 7.67 -9.61 -4.41
N ILE A 270 6.45 -9.06 -4.29
CA ILE A 270 5.97 -8.35 -3.10
C ILE A 270 6.11 -9.25 -1.87
N TRP A 271 5.56 -10.47 -1.92
CA TRP A 271 5.62 -11.40 -0.79
C TRP A 271 7.04 -11.71 -0.36
N LYS A 272 7.94 -11.99 -1.32
CA LYS A 272 9.32 -12.39 -1.02
C LYS A 272 10.17 -11.22 -0.54
N MET A 273 9.95 -10.03 -1.07
CA MET A 273 10.70 -8.82 -0.72
C MET A 273 10.28 -8.25 0.63
N MET A 274 8.99 -8.33 0.97
CA MET A 274 8.44 -7.79 2.22
C MET A 274 8.49 -8.77 3.40
N GLN A 275 9.31 -9.83 3.35
CA GLN A 275 9.55 -10.68 4.50
C GLN A 275 10.15 -9.87 5.65
N THR A 276 9.67 -10.09 6.90
CA THR A 276 10.13 -9.34 8.08
C THR A 276 11.59 -9.63 8.40
N ARG A 277 12.02 -10.89 8.23
CA ARG A 277 13.40 -11.32 8.43
C ARG A 277 14.23 -11.12 7.16
N PRO A 278 15.33 -10.34 7.18
CA PRO A 278 16.16 -10.08 6.01
C PRO A 278 16.68 -11.35 5.30
N GLU A 279 16.96 -12.42 6.07
CA GLU A 279 17.45 -13.70 5.53
C GLU A 279 16.42 -14.40 4.63
N ARG A 280 15.12 -14.10 4.84
CA ARG A 280 14.03 -14.68 4.05
C ARG A 280 13.73 -13.90 2.78
N ARG A 281 14.31 -12.70 2.61
CA ARG A 281 14.19 -11.89 1.38
C ARG A 281 15.12 -12.40 0.28
N PHE A 282 15.07 -11.75 -0.88
CA PHE A 282 16.15 -11.86 -1.84
C PHE A 282 17.44 -11.29 -1.24
N GLN A 283 18.58 -11.93 -1.50
CA GLN A 283 19.88 -11.49 -0.96
C GLN A 283 20.58 -10.50 -1.90
N SER A 284 20.05 -10.26 -3.10
CA SER A 284 20.48 -9.23 -4.05
C SER A 284 19.35 -8.91 -5.03
N MET A 285 19.53 -7.84 -5.81
CA MET A 285 18.59 -7.46 -6.88
C MET A 285 18.66 -8.35 -8.12
N LYS A 286 19.74 -9.12 -8.31
CA LYS A 286 19.92 -9.98 -9.51
C LYS A 286 18.74 -10.93 -9.77
N PRO A 287 18.26 -11.75 -8.79
CA PRO A 287 17.10 -12.63 -8.99
C PRO A 287 15.81 -11.84 -9.24
N VAL A 288 15.63 -10.69 -8.58
CA VAL A 288 14.48 -9.81 -8.79
C VAL A 288 14.44 -9.33 -10.24
N ILE A 289 15.55 -8.78 -10.73
CA ILE A 289 15.72 -8.33 -12.13
C ILE A 289 15.40 -9.45 -13.11
N LYS A 290 15.87 -10.69 -12.85
CA LYS A 290 15.60 -11.85 -13.70
C LYS A 290 14.11 -12.16 -13.81
N LEU A 291 13.38 -12.12 -12.69
CA LEU A 291 11.93 -12.34 -12.66
C LEU A 291 11.16 -11.23 -13.38
N VAL A 292 11.52 -9.96 -13.13
CA VAL A 292 10.88 -8.82 -13.79
C VAL A 292 11.14 -8.83 -15.30
N LYS A 293 12.37 -9.14 -15.72
CA LYS A 293 12.73 -9.28 -17.13
C LYS A 293 11.91 -10.40 -17.81
N ARG A 294 11.71 -11.53 -17.11
CA ARG A 294 10.85 -12.63 -17.59
C ARG A 294 9.41 -12.18 -17.77
N TYR A 295 8.87 -11.41 -16.82
CA TYR A 295 7.53 -10.84 -16.90
C TYR A 295 7.41 -9.90 -18.11
N LEU A 296 8.31 -8.91 -18.22
CA LEU A 296 8.26 -7.88 -19.27
C LEU A 296 8.50 -8.43 -20.68
N LYS A 297 9.15 -9.59 -20.81
CA LYS A 297 9.39 -10.23 -22.12
C LYS A 297 8.09 -10.56 -22.87
N GLN A 298 6.97 -10.68 -22.16
CA GLN A 298 5.65 -10.99 -22.71
C GLN A 298 4.97 -9.78 -23.37
N TYR A 299 5.49 -8.58 -23.17
CA TYR A 299 4.86 -7.32 -23.60
C TYR A 299 5.78 -6.54 -24.54
N ASP A 300 5.21 -5.54 -25.21
CA ASP A 300 6.02 -4.57 -25.94
C ASP A 300 6.51 -3.46 -25.00
N ASN A 301 7.80 -3.47 -24.72
CA ASN A 301 8.42 -2.46 -23.85
C ASN A 301 8.37 -1.05 -24.42
N TYR A 302 8.32 -0.89 -25.73
CA TYR A 302 8.19 0.42 -26.36
C TYR A 302 6.79 0.99 -26.12
N GLU A 303 5.77 0.18 -26.31
CA GLU A 303 4.37 0.56 -26.03
C GLU A 303 4.19 0.96 -24.56
N ILE A 304 4.70 0.15 -23.61
CA ILE A 304 4.59 0.45 -22.17
C ILE A 304 5.27 1.79 -21.84
N ARG A 305 6.46 2.04 -22.39
CA ARG A 305 7.17 3.30 -22.16
C ARG A 305 6.46 4.49 -22.82
N THR A 306 5.81 4.28 -23.95
CA THR A 306 5.00 5.32 -24.61
C THR A 306 3.80 5.68 -23.73
N ILE A 307 3.13 4.70 -23.12
CA ILE A 307 2.04 4.93 -22.18
C ILE A 307 2.55 5.69 -20.95
N LEU A 308 3.67 5.26 -20.36
CA LEU A 308 4.29 5.93 -19.22
C LEU A 308 4.64 7.40 -19.56
N ALA A 309 5.22 7.65 -20.73
CA ALA A 309 5.52 9.01 -21.19
C ALA A 309 4.26 9.88 -21.29
N ARG A 310 3.16 9.33 -21.86
CA ARG A 310 1.86 10.02 -21.92
C ARG A 310 1.30 10.34 -20.55
N MET A 311 1.38 9.39 -19.60
CA MET A 311 0.96 9.62 -18.20
C MET A 311 1.72 10.75 -17.53
N VAL A 312 3.03 10.85 -17.79
CA VAL A 312 3.86 11.94 -17.26
C VAL A 312 3.53 13.28 -17.96
N LEU A 313 3.31 13.27 -19.27
CA LEU A 313 2.98 14.47 -20.06
C LEU A 313 1.59 15.02 -19.77
N ALA A 314 0.63 14.18 -19.40
CA ALA A 314 -0.75 14.58 -19.10
C ALA A 314 -0.86 15.56 -17.92
N GLY A 315 0.23 15.82 -17.22
CA GLY A 315 0.25 16.78 -16.12
C GLY A 315 -0.71 16.36 -15.01
N ASP A 316 -1.73 17.17 -14.70
CA ASP A 316 -2.64 16.93 -13.58
C ASP A 316 -3.86 16.05 -13.94
N LYS A 317 -3.99 15.64 -15.19
CA LYS A 317 -5.10 14.78 -15.62
C LYS A 317 -4.75 13.31 -15.47
N ALA A 318 -5.62 12.54 -14.79
CA ALA A 318 -5.53 11.09 -14.81
C ALA A 318 -5.81 10.58 -16.23
N LEU A 319 -4.97 9.69 -16.74
CA LEU A 319 -5.17 9.03 -18.02
C LEU A 319 -5.70 7.62 -17.79
N VAL A 320 -6.81 7.28 -18.45
CA VAL A 320 -7.22 5.89 -18.57
C VAL A 320 -6.20 5.20 -19.48
N ALA A 321 -5.36 4.36 -18.89
CA ALA A 321 -4.38 3.61 -19.67
C ALA A 321 -5.08 2.58 -20.57
N PRO A 322 -4.68 2.48 -21.84
CA PRO A 322 -5.19 1.41 -22.71
C PRO A 322 -4.77 0.04 -22.15
N GLN A 323 -5.56 -0.99 -22.41
CA GLN A 323 -5.18 -2.36 -22.08
C GLN A 323 -3.94 -2.76 -22.87
N ILE A 324 -2.88 -3.12 -22.17
CA ILE A 324 -1.62 -3.58 -22.77
C ILE A 324 -1.72 -5.10 -22.95
N GLU A 325 -1.85 -5.53 -24.19
CA GLU A 325 -1.93 -6.96 -24.51
C GLU A 325 -0.56 -7.62 -24.47
N ALA A 326 -0.53 -8.87 -24.00
CA ALA A 326 0.66 -9.70 -24.12
C ALA A 326 0.93 -10.02 -25.59
N LYS A 327 2.19 -10.08 -26.01
CA LYS A 327 2.58 -10.50 -27.34
C LYS A 327 1.98 -11.87 -27.64
N LYS A 328 1.18 -11.97 -28.70
CA LYS A 328 0.70 -13.25 -29.20
C LYS A 328 1.90 -14.06 -29.68
N HIS A 329 2.35 -14.99 -28.86
CA HIS A 329 3.36 -15.95 -29.33
C HIS A 329 2.75 -16.77 -30.46
N THR A 330 3.38 -16.72 -31.63
CA THR A 330 2.98 -17.48 -32.82
C THR A 330 2.79 -18.96 -32.46
N ALA A 331 1.59 -19.42 -32.71
CA ALA A 331 0.95 -20.64 -32.20
C ALA A 331 1.70 -21.98 -32.47
N ARG A 332 2.83 -21.98 -33.21
CA ARG A 332 3.48 -23.20 -33.68
C ARG A 332 4.17 -24.05 -32.62
N ASN A 333 4.68 -23.45 -31.53
CA ASN A 333 5.31 -24.20 -30.41
C ASN A 333 4.34 -24.49 -29.26
N VAL A 334 3.18 -23.81 -29.21
CA VAL A 334 2.14 -24.02 -28.22
C VAL A 334 1.31 -25.24 -28.54
N VAL A 335 1.05 -25.51 -29.82
CA VAL A 335 0.19 -26.64 -30.25
C VAL A 335 0.88 -27.99 -29.96
N LEU A 336 2.17 -28.14 -30.17
CA LEU A 336 2.88 -29.40 -29.86
C LEU A 336 3.08 -29.62 -28.34
N GLY A 337 3.29 -28.56 -27.55
CA GLY A 337 3.33 -28.65 -26.08
C GLY A 337 1.92 -28.83 -25.47
N ALA A 338 0.89 -28.27 -26.10
CA ALA A 338 -0.49 -28.38 -25.65
C ALA A 338 -1.06 -29.80 -25.89
N CYS A 339 -0.71 -30.47 -26.99
CA CYS A 339 -1.14 -31.85 -27.24
C CYS A 339 -0.48 -32.85 -26.27
N ALA A 340 0.79 -32.70 -25.97
CA ALA A 340 1.47 -33.55 -24.98
C ALA A 340 1.00 -33.23 -23.55
N GLY A 341 0.80 -31.92 -23.22
CA GLY A 341 0.25 -31.48 -21.95
C GLY A 341 -1.22 -31.87 -21.78
N ALA A 342 -2.02 -31.82 -22.84
CA ALA A 342 -3.41 -32.22 -22.82
C ALA A 342 -3.60 -33.73 -22.58
N LEU A 343 -2.71 -34.58 -23.07
CA LEU A 343 -2.73 -36.02 -22.76
C LEU A 343 -2.35 -36.31 -21.30
N VAL A 344 -1.37 -35.60 -20.76
CA VAL A 344 -0.99 -35.72 -19.34
C VAL A 344 -2.07 -35.12 -18.44
N VAL A 345 -2.63 -33.96 -18.80
CA VAL A 345 -3.72 -33.31 -18.05
C VAL A 345 -5.01 -34.11 -18.17
N TRP A 346 -5.30 -34.70 -19.33
CA TRP A 346 -6.47 -35.58 -19.51
C TRP A 346 -6.36 -36.85 -18.67
N GLY A 347 -5.17 -37.48 -18.62
CA GLY A 347 -4.89 -38.59 -17.70
C GLY A 347 -5.02 -38.19 -16.23
N PHE A 348 -4.51 -37.01 -15.85
CA PHE A 348 -4.64 -36.45 -14.50
C PHE A 348 -6.08 -36.05 -14.17
N VAL A 349 -6.80 -35.44 -15.12
CA VAL A 349 -8.22 -35.06 -14.96
C VAL A 349 -9.13 -36.27 -14.92
N ALA A 350 -8.86 -37.35 -15.69
CA ALA A 350 -9.57 -38.60 -15.59
C ALA A 350 -9.38 -39.26 -14.20
N LEU A 351 -8.14 -39.29 -13.69
CA LEU A 351 -7.84 -39.76 -12.34
C LEU A 351 -8.42 -38.87 -11.23
N TRP A 352 -8.53 -37.55 -11.50
CA TRP A 352 -9.13 -36.59 -10.56
C TRP A 352 -10.65 -36.62 -10.59
N ARG A 353 -11.27 -36.73 -11.78
CA ARG A 353 -12.74 -36.77 -11.97
C ARG A 353 -13.37 -37.97 -11.28
N GLU A 354 -12.63 -39.06 -11.17
CA GLU A 354 -13.04 -40.29 -10.48
C GLU A 354 -12.70 -40.30 -9.00
N ASN A 355 -12.10 -39.22 -8.44
CA ASN A 355 -11.60 -39.19 -7.05
C ASN A 355 -10.66 -40.36 -6.66
N LEU A 356 -10.14 -41.08 -7.67
CA LEU A 356 -9.28 -42.25 -7.44
C LEU A 356 -7.99 -41.87 -6.69
N PHE A 357 -7.46 -40.67 -6.94
CA PHE A 357 -6.25 -40.19 -6.27
C PHE A 357 -6.47 -40.02 -4.76
N HIS A 358 -7.61 -39.43 -4.36
CA HIS A 358 -7.95 -39.27 -2.95
C HIS A 358 -8.46 -40.55 -2.33
N LYS A 359 -9.19 -41.39 -3.08
CA LYS A 359 -9.74 -42.66 -2.58
C LYS A 359 -8.69 -43.75 -2.40
N SER A 360 -7.66 -43.81 -3.25
CA SER A 360 -6.66 -44.91 -3.20
C SER A 360 -5.29 -44.48 -2.69
N ILE A 361 -4.76 -43.33 -3.04
CA ILE A 361 -3.38 -42.93 -2.69
C ILE A 361 -3.36 -42.04 -1.44
N LEU A 362 -4.31 -41.12 -1.29
CA LEU A 362 -4.33 -40.18 -0.18
C LEU A 362 -5.32 -40.54 0.94
N SER A 363 -6.14 -41.57 0.75
CA SER A 363 -7.14 -42.04 1.74
C SER A 363 -6.58 -42.34 3.14
N PRO A 364 -5.32 -42.82 3.30
CA PRO A 364 -4.76 -42.99 4.63
C PRO A 364 -4.58 -41.68 5.40
N PHE A 365 -4.34 -40.60 4.65
CA PHE A 365 -3.95 -39.30 5.23
C PHE A 365 -5.07 -38.25 5.23
N TYR A 366 -6.09 -38.41 4.37
CA TYR A 366 -7.17 -37.44 4.21
C TYR A 366 -8.52 -38.15 4.27
N LYS A 367 -9.42 -37.60 5.08
CA LYS A 367 -10.78 -38.11 5.26
C LYS A 367 -11.81 -37.16 4.69
N PRO A 368 -12.91 -37.66 4.09
CA PRO A 368 -13.95 -36.80 3.54
C PRO A 368 -14.70 -36.07 4.65
N LEU A 369 -14.92 -34.79 4.43
CA LEU A 369 -15.77 -33.95 5.25
C LEU A 369 -16.92 -33.42 4.41
N SER A 370 -18.13 -33.75 4.78
CA SER A 370 -19.35 -33.16 4.19
C SER A 370 -19.79 -31.97 5.03
N VAL A 371 -19.87 -30.81 4.41
CA VAL A 371 -20.38 -29.60 5.06
C VAL A 371 -21.70 -29.20 4.43
N SER A 372 -22.73 -29.07 5.23
CA SER A 372 -24.02 -28.52 4.83
C SER A 372 -24.37 -27.30 5.70
N VAL A 373 -24.91 -26.26 5.09
CA VAL A 373 -25.28 -25.02 5.74
C VAL A 373 -26.69 -24.67 5.34
N THR A 374 -27.59 -24.55 6.32
CA THR A 374 -28.96 -24.10 6.09
C THR A 374 -29.04 -22.61 6.39
N LEU A 375 -29.41 -21.80 5.40
CA LEU A 375 -29.66 -20.38 5.54
C LEU A 375 -31.16 -20.10 5.68
N PRO A 376 -31.56 -19.12 6.51
CA PRO A 376 -32.99 -18.76 6.65
C PRO A 376 -33.56 -18.21 5.34
N ALA A 377 -34.84 -18.39 5.13
CA ALA A 377 -35.56 -17.96 3.92
C ALA A 377 -35.40 -16.46 3.61
N THR A 378 -35.29 -15.64 4.64
CA THR A 378 -35.04 -14.19 4.55
C THR A 378 -33.67 -13.85 4.00
N ALA A 379 -32.66 -14.68 4.22
CA ALA A 379 -31.31 -14.52 3.66
C ALA A 379 -31.22 -15.05 2.23
N SER A 380 -32.05 -16.04 1.88
CA SER A 380 -32.05 -16.69 0.56
C SER A 380 -32.82 -15.90 -0.52
N SER A 381 -33.61 -14.89 -0.15
CA SER A 381 -34.33 -14.02 -1.09
C SER A 381 -33.41 -13.01 -1.81
N GLN A 382 -32.18 -12.82 -1.34
CA GLN A 382 -31.15 -12.10 -2.11
C GLN A 382 -30.50 -13.10 -3.07
N ALA A 383 -31.06 -13.20 -4.27
CA ALA A 383 -30.45 -13.97 -5.37
C ALA A 383 -28.98 -13.57 -5.49
N ASP A 384 -28.07 -14.56 -5.54
CA ASP A 384 -26.63 -14.44 -5.69
C ASP A 384 -25.78 -14.15 -4.42
N LEU A 385 -26.22 -14.53 -3.25
CA LEU A 385 -25.32 -14.54 -2.08
C LEU A 385 -24.31 -15.70 -2.17
N PRO A 386 -23.03 -15.45 -2.46
CA PRO A 386 -22.03 -16.51 -2.47
C PRO A 386 -21.80 -17.02 -1.05
N VAL A 387 -22.24 -18.25 -0.76
CA VAL A 387 -21.96 -18.91 0.51
C VAL A 387 -20.56 -19.53 0.43
N ARG A 388 -19.68 -19.14 1.34
CA ARG A 388 -18.31 -19.65 1.41
C ARG A 388 -18.03 -20.25 2.77
N VAL A 389 -17.35 -21.38 2.77
CA VAL A 389 -16.83 -22.02 3.97
C VAL A 389 -15.32 -21.91 4.00
N PHE A 390 -14.81 -21.45 5.11
CA PHE A 390 -13.38 -21.42 5.43
C PHE A 390 -13.12 -22.43 6.52
N TYR A 391 -12.01 -23.13 6.43
CA TYR A 391 -11.60 -24.08 7.46
C TYR A 391 -10.14 -23.83 7.86
N PHE A 392 -9.88 -23.92 9.15
CA PHE A 392 -8.59 -23.61 9.77
C PHE A 392 -8.16 -24.76 10.67
N LYS A 393 -6.91 -25.15 10.54
CA LYS A 393 -6.32 -26.18 11.38
C LYS A 393 -5.64 -25.51 12.58
N ASN A 394 -6.05 -25.91 13.79
CA ASN A 394 -5.50 -25.54 15.09
C ASN A 394 -5.88 -24.21 15.72
N ASP A 395 -6.06 -24.32 17.04
CA ASP A 395 -6.51 -23.34 18.03
C ASP A 395 -5.50 -22.28 18.44
N ARG A 396 -4.49 -21.98 17.68
CA ARG A 396 -3.69 -20.82 17.99
C ARG A 396 -4.46 -19.57 17.59
N GLU A 397 -4.96 -18.88 18.58
CA GLU A 397 -5.80 -17.67 18.58
C GLU A 397 -5.30 -16.46 17.75
N GLN A 398 -4.41 -16.66 16.83
CA GLN A 398 -3.84 -15.57 16.05
C GLN A 398 -4.25 -15.65 14.58
N ILE A 399 -5.37 -14.99 14.31
CA ILE A 399 -5.83 -14.55 12.98
C ILE A 399 -5.96 -15.67 11.96
N PRO A 400 -7.08 -16.38 11.99
CA PRO A 400 -7.43 -17.43 11.02
C PRO A 400 -7.59 -16.93 9.58
N GLU A 401 -7.75 -15.64 9.39
CA GLU A 401 -8.31 -15.04 8.18
C GLU A 401 -7.38 -15.04 6.97
N ILE A 402 -6.07 -15.20 7.18
CA ILE A 402 -5.07 -15.13 6.10
C ILE A 402 -4.62 -16.51 5.62
N SER A 403 -4.78 -17.56 6.42
CA SER A 403 -4.27 -18.91 6.12
C SER A 403 -5.33 -19.99 5.84
N GLY A 404 -6.61 -19.63 5.89
CA GLY A 404 -7.70 -20.57 5.65
C GLY A 404 -7.94 -20.88 4.17
N THR A 405 -8.24 -22.13 3.89
CA THR A 405 -8.71 -22.54 2.56
C THR A 405 -10.22 -22.29 2.46
N SER A 406 -10.68 -21.61 1.42
CA SER A 406 -12.10 -21.34 1.19
C SER A 406 -12.69 -22.24 0.11
N ARG A 407 -13.94 -22.65 0.30
CA ARG A 407 -14.76 -23.30 -0.71
C ARG A 407 -16.11 -22.60 -0.82
N SER A 408 -16.58 -22.43 -2.06
CA SER A 408 -17.96 -22.02 -2.32
C SER A 408 -18.87 -23.23 -2.16
N LEU A 409 -20.05 -23.00 -1.57
CA LEU A 409 -21.09 -23.99 -1.44
C LEU A 409 -22.13 -23.75 -2.54
N GLU A 410 -22.67 -24.83 -3.11
CA GLU A 410 -23.75 -24.78 -4.07
C GLU A 410 -25.10 -25.03 -3.39
N PRO A 411 -26.17 -24.37 -3.80
CA PRO A 411 -27.51 -24.66 -3.28
C PRO A 411 -27.90 -26.10 -3.68
N ALA A 412 -28.28 -26.91 -2.70
CA ALA A 412 -28.64 -28.31 -2.88
C ALA A 412 -30.13 -28.55 -2.75
N GLU A 413 -30.79 -27.94 -1.76
CA GLU A 413 -32.21 -28.15 -1.45
C GLU A 413 -32.85 -26.83 -1.04
N LYS A 414 -34.09 -26.61 -1.44
CA LYS A 414 -34.90 -25.43 -1.10
C LYS A 414 -36.15 -25.90 -0.36
N SER A 415 -36.37 -25.34 0.83
CA SER A 415 -37.54 -25.64 1.67
C SER A 415 -38.18 -24.34 2.17
N ASP A 416 -39.37 -24.43 2.74
CA ASP A 416 -40.08 -23.30 3.36
C ASP A 416 -39.28 -22.69 4.54
N GLN A 417 -38.40 -23.46 5.16
CA GLN A 417 -37.55 -23.01 6.27
C GLN A 417 -36.25 -22.35 5.80
N GLY A 418 -35.85 -22.56 4.55
CA GLY A 418 -34.62 -21.98 4.02
C GLY A 418 -33.99 -22.79 2.89
N VAL A 419 -32.77 -22.39 2.50
CA VAL A 419 -31.98 -23.06 1.46
C VAL A 419 -30.79 -23.77 2.09
N VAL A 420 -30.63 -25.05 1.75
CA VAL A 420 -29.49 -25.86 2.16
C VAL A 420 -28.41 -25.78 1.10
N TYR A 421 -27.24 -25.31 1.50
CA TYR A 421 -26.03 -25.29 0.68
C TYR A 421 -25.10 -26.43 1.08
N ARG A 422 -24.50 -27.11 0.10
CA ARG A 422 -23.56 -28.20 0.33
C ARG A 422 -22.23 -27.97 -0.34
N ALA A 423 -21.12 -28.31 0.36
CA ALA A 423 -19.81 -28.42 -0.24
C ALA A 423 -19.61 -29.82 -0.79
N LYS A 424 -19.17 -29.92 -2.05
CA LYS A 424 -18.76 -31.20 -2.62
C LYS A 424 -17.35 -31.56 -2.13
N ASP A 425 -17.23 -32.77 -1.59
CA ASP A 425 -15.97 -33.49 -1.33
C ASP A 425 -14.79 -32.64 -0.78
N LEU A 426 -14.90 -32.21 0.46
CA LEU A 426 -13.76 -31.68 1.21
C LEU A 426 -12.98 -32.85 1.83
N TYR A 427 -11.67 -32.89 1.61
CA TYR A 427 -10.80 -33.90 2.20
C TYR A 427 -9.83 -33.21 3.15
N LEU A 428 -9.88 -33.55 4.44
CA LEU A 428 -9.05 -32.98 5.47
C LEU A 428 -8.23 -34.05 6.20
N LYS A 429 -7.08 -33.65 6.74
CA LYS A 429 -6.31 -34.51 7.64
C LYS A 429 -7.01 -34.60 8.99
N PRO A 430 -6.89 -35.72 9.74
CA PRO A 430 -7.37 -35.77 11.11
C PRO A 430 -6.81 -34.61 11.96
N GLY A 431 -7.64 -34.03 12.82
CA GLY A 431 -7.28 -32.92 13.69
C GLY A 431 -8.45 -32.00 14.02
N ALA A 432 -8.20 -31.03 14.87
CA ALA A 432 -9.18 -30.02 15.24
C ALA A 432 -9.21 -28.89 14.18
N TYR A 433 -10.42 -28.48 13.81
CA TYR A 433 -10.67 -27.41 12.84
C TYR A 433 -11.70 -26.43 13.38
N ARG A 434 -11.55 -25.19 13.01
CA ARG A 434 -12.61 -24.19 13.12
C ARG A 434 -13.15 -23.90 11.73
N ILE A 435 -14.46 -23.96 11.59
CA ILE A 435 -15.17 -23.66 10.34
C ILE A 435 -15.80 -22.28 10.49
N LYS A 436 -15.50 -21.40 9.54
CA LYS A 436 -16.16 -20.08 9.37
C LYS A 436 -17.03 -20.14 8.14
N VAL A 437 -18.30 -19.85 8.27
CA VAL A 437 -19.23 -19.70 7.15
C VAL A 437 -19.49 -18.23 6.94
N VAL A 438 -19.39 -17.78 5.69
CA VAL A 438 -19.70 -16.41 5.28
C VAL A 438 -20.74 -16.45 4.18
N ALA A 439 -21.86 -15.79 4.41
CA ALA A 439 -22.96 -15.64 3.46
C ALA A 439 -23.40 -14.16 3.44
N GLY A 440 -22.82 -13.38 2.51
CA GLY A 440 -23.05 -11.94 2.48
C GLY A 440 -22.65 -11.25 3.79
N PRO A 441 -23.58 -10.58 4.47
CA PRO A 441 -23.32 -9.94 5.76
C PRO A 441 -23.25 -10.92 6.94
N TYR A 442 -23.55 -12.19 6.73
CA TYR A 442 -23.67 -13.18 7.79
C TYR A 442 -22.36 -13.96 7.97
N VAL A 443 -21.89 -14.08 9.21
CA VAL A 443 -20.65 -14.81 9.56
C VAL A 443 -20.91 -15.69 10.76
N TRP A 444 -20.54 -16.96 10.68
CA TRP A 444 -20.69 -17.95 11.76
C TRP A 444 -19.46 -18.81 11.91
N TRP A 445 -19.26 -19.30 13.14
CA TRP A 445 -18.15 -20.14 13.50
C TRP A 445 -18.62 -21.45 14.15
N LYS A 446 -17.95 -22.56 13.80
CA LYS A 446 -18.13 -23.86 14.44
C LYS A 446 -16.81 -24.56 14.59
N SER A 447 -16.55 -25.15 15.75
CA SER A 447 -15.41 -26.04 15.97
C SER A 447 -15.79 -27.46 15.55
N LEU A 448 -14.87 -28.17 14.90
CA LEU A 448 -15.02 -29.55 14.43
C LEU A 448 -13.75 -30.29 14.69
N VAL A 449 -13.88 -31.52 15.20
CA VAL A 449 -12.78 -32.49 15.33
C VAL A 449 -12.96 -33.53 14.23
N MET A 450 -11.96 -33.63 13.33
CA MET A 450 -11.88 -34.70 12.33
C MET A 450 -11.17 -35.89 12.95
N GLU A 451 -11.89 -36.96 13.12
CA GLU A 451 -11.34 -38.27 13.57
C GLU A 451 -10.77 -39.07 12.39
N LYS A 452 -10.44 -40.34 12.62
CA LYS A 452 -9.91 -41.23 11.58
C LYS A 452 -10.96 -41.67 10.55
N GLU A 453 -12.20 -41.27 10.73
CA GLU A 453 -13.34 -41.60 9.84
C GLU A 453 -13.91 -40.38 9.16
N ALA A 454 -14.84 -40.58 8.23
CA ALA A 454 -15.58 -39.52 7.56
C ALA A 454 -16.38 -38.69 8.58
N ALA A 455 -16.33 -37.37 8.47
CA ALA A 455 -17.09 -36.47 9.32
C ALA A 455 -18.13 -35.69 8.53
N THR A 456 -19.26 -35.42 9.16
CA THR A 456 -20.32 -34.56 8.62
C THR A 456 -20.50 -33.38 9.55
N ALA A 457 -20.41 -32.16 9.00
CA ALA A 457 -20.70 -30.94 9.71
C ALA A 457 -21.97 -30.31 9.13
N HIS A 458 -23.04 -30.32 9.91
CA HIS A 458 -24.26 -29.60 9.57
C HIS A 458 -24.32 -28.32 10.45
N LEU A 459 -24.48 -27.16 9.77
CA LEU A 459 -24.69 -25.87 10.41
C LEU A 459 -26.08 -25.38 10.04
N ASP A 460 -27.00 -25.42 11.01
CA ASP A 460 -28.31 -24.80 10.88
C ASP A 460 -28.18 -23.33 11.37
N LEU A 461 -28.35 -22.41 10.46
CA LEU A 461 -28.19 -20.99 10.70
C LEU A 461 -29.53 -20.25 10.72
N THR A 462 -30.62 -20.96 10.65
CA THR A 462 -31.97 -20.38 10.73
C THR A 462 -32.21 -19.56 12.01
N PRO A 463 -31.65 -19.89 13.18
CA PRO A 463 -31.88 -19.11 14.39
C PRO A 463 -30.92 -17.91 14.59
N TYR A 464 -29.96 -17.67 13.71
CA TYR A 464 -28.92 -16.69 13.99
C TYR A 464 -29.14 -15.35 13.31
N ALA A 465 -28.83 -14.28 14.07
CA ALA A 465 -28.88 -12.91 13.64
C ALA A 465 -27.78 -12.57 12.62
N SER A 466 -28.02 -11.52 11.85
CA SER A 466 -27.07 -10.92 10.93
C SER A 466 -25.77 -10.48 11.62
N ARG A 467 -24.70 -10.42 10.85
CA ARG A 467 -23.42 -9.85 11.27
C ARG A 467 -23.63 -8.41 11.75
N ASN A 468 -23.13 -8.10 12.93
CA ASN A 468 -23.12 -6.75 13.47
C ASN A 468 -21.68 -6.21 13.40
N ILE A 469 -21.45 -5.17 12.59
CA ILE A 469 -20.15 -4.50 12.52
C ILE A 469 -20.10 -3.44 13.61
N THR A 470 -19.10 -3.56 14.49
CA THR A 470 -18.81 -2.51 15.47
C THR A 470 -18.10 -1.36 14.76
N VAL A 471 -18.67 -0.17 14.79
CA VAL A 471 -18.07 1.02 14.18
C VAL A 471 -17.44 1.87 15.27
N HIS A 472 -16.14 2.06 15.16
CA HIS A 472 -15.37 2.99 15.98
C HIS A 472 -15.10 4.25 15.16
N TYR A 473 -15.30 5.41 15.74
CA TYR A 473 -15.07 6.68 15.07
C TYR A 473 -14.25 7.63 15.93
N SER A 474 -13.35 8.35 15.30
CA SER A 474 -12.55 9.38 15.92
C SER A 474 -12.35 10.56 14.97
N ALA A 475 -12.40 11.75 15.51
CA ALA A 475 -12.13 12.98 14.79
C ALA A 475 -11.09 13.81 15.53
N THR A 476 -10.14 14.35 14.80
CA THR A 476 -9.10 15.23 15.33
C THR A 476 -9.04 16.53 14.55
N ASP A 477 -8.73 17.60 15.22
CA ASP A 477 -8.44 18.89 14.61
C ASP A 477 -7.08 18.78 13.87
N LYS A 478 -7.08 19.13 12.59
CA LYS A 478 -5.93 18.95 11.70
C LYS A 478 -4.73 19.82 12.08
N GLU A 479 -4.95 20.98 12.67
CA GLU A 479 -3.89 21.92 13.03
C GLU A 479 -3.32 21.65 14.42
N THR A 480 -4.20 21.34 15.37
CA THR A 480 -3.83 21.21 16.77
C THR A 480 -3.66 19.78 17.25
N GLY A 481 -4.12 18.79 16.45
CA GLY A 481 -4.16 17.37 16.83
C GLY A 481 -5.15 17.06 17.97
N LYS A 482 -5.96 18.02 18.39
CA LYS A 482 -6.90 17.86 19.50
C LYS A 482 -8.04 16.93 19.13
N ASN A 483 -8.38 15.99 20.00
CA ASN A 483 -9.52 15.10 19.81
C ASN A 483 -10.84 15.88 19.94
N ILE A 484 -11.65 15.84 18.88
CA ILE A 484 -12.95 16.50 18.76
C ILE A 484 -14.11 15.51 18.54
N THR A 485 -13.86 14.21 18.70
CA THR A 485 -14.82 13.13 18.45
C THR A 485 -16.15 13.34 19.17
N GLY A 486 -16.15 13.81 20.41
CA GLY A 486 -17.35 13.98 21.22
C GLY A 486 -18.33 15.06 20.72
N ARG A 487 -17.92 15.92 19.77
CA ARG A 487 -18.77 16.93 19.13
C ARG A 487 -18.90 16.75 17.61
N THR A 488 -18.35 15.65 17.09
CA THR A 488 -18.40 15.32 15.67
C THR A 488 -19.47 14.25 15.43
N SER A 489 -20.41 14.52 14.54
CA SER A 489 -21.40 13.55 14.09
C SER A 489 -20.89 12.83 12.85
N PHE A 490 -21.17 11.54 12.77
CA PHE A 490 -20.82 10.71 11.62
C PHE A 490 -22.08 10.20 10.94
N SER A 491 -22.12 10.31 9.62
CA SER A 491 -23.21 9.84 8.78
C SER A 491 -22.70 8.93 7.66
N VAL A 492 -23.56 8.05 7.16
CA VAL A 492 -23.29 7.17 6.03
C VAL A 492 -24.26 7.46 4.89
N LEU A 493 -23.77 7.45 3.66
CA LEU A 493 -24.60 7.64 2.47
C LEU A 493 -25.27 6.31 2.10
N TYR A 494 -26.61 6.26 2.28
CA TYR A 494 -27.42 5.10 1.93
C TYR A 494 -28.65 5.52 1.12
N ASN A 495 -28.86 4.89 -0.05
CA ASN A 495 -29.96 5.20 -0.97
C ASN A 495 -30.05 6.70 -1.32
N GLY A 496 -28.91 7.36 -1.49
CA GLY A 496 -28.83 8.78 -1.84
C GLY A 496 -29.11 9.77 -0.68
N LYS A 497 -29.25 9.28 0.56
CA LYS A 497 -29.44 10.11 1.75
C LYS A 497 -28.35 9.85 2.78
N TRP A 498 -27.93 10.90 3.48
CA TRP A 498 -27.05 10.81 4.62
C TRP A 498 -27.83 10.40 5.86
N ILE A 499 -27.48 9.28 6.46
CA ILE A 499 -28.12 8.72 7.65
C ILE A 499 -27.10 8.72 8.78
N PRO A 500 -27.43 9.30 9.97
CA PRO A 500 -26.53 9.25 11.12
C PRO A 500 -26.17 7.80 11.51
N LEU A 501 -24.88 7.57 11.77
CA LEU A 501 -24.37 6.22 12.07
C LEU A 501 -24.95 5.63 13.37
N GLU A 502 -25.42 6.48 14.29
CA GLU A 502 -26.07 6.04 15.51
C GLU A 502 -27.41 5.35 15.25
N SER A 503 -28.15 5.85 14.25
CA SER A 503 -29.46 5.33 13.86
C SER A 503 -29.39 4.33 12.68
N PHE A 504 -28.22 4.17 12.06
CA PHE A 504 -28.05 3.29 10.92
C PHE A 504 -27.93 1.83 11.35
N ASP A 505 -28.70 0.94 10.70
CA ASP A 505 -28.56 -0.49 10.92
C ASP A 505 -27.24 -1.02 10.32
N LYS A 506 -26.25 -1.21 11.18
CA LYS A 506 -24.89 -1.62 10.80
C LYS A 506 -24.83 -3.01 10.14
N ARG A 507 -25.91 -3.79 10.23
CA ARG A 507 -26.06 -5.08 9.53
C ARG A 507 -26.20 -4.94 8.00
N ILE A 508 -26.53 -3.71 7.53
CA ILE A 508 -26.69 -3.40 6.11
C ILE A 508 -25.34 -3.25 5.40
N PHE A 509 -24.23 -3.08 6.13
CA PHE A 509 -22.91 -2.97 5.50
C PHE A 509 -22.55 -4.20 4.68
N LYS A 510 -22.65 -4.06 3.35
CA LYS A 510 -22.29 -5.14 2.41
C LYS A 510 -20.78 -5.28 2.31
N THR A 511 -20.31 -6.52 2.46
CA THR A 511 -18.88 -6.83 2.29
C THR A 511 -18.42 -6.66 0.85
N GLY A 512 -17.19 -6.17 0.68
CA GLY A 512 -16.60 -5.92 -0.64
C GLY A 512 -17.08 -4.64 -1.31
N THR A 513 -17.96 -3.86 -0.65
CA THR A 513 -18.47 -2.59 -1.17
C THR A 513 -17.75 -1.40 -0.54
N VAL A 514 -17.66 -0.32 -1.30
CA VAL A 514 -17.17 0.98 -0.80
C VAL A 514 -18.35 1.78 -0.30
N TRP A 515 -18.25 2.23 0.94
CA TRP A 515 -19.26 3.07 1.59
C TRP A 515 -18.70 4.48 1.73
N LYS A 516 -19.57 5.48 1.55
CA LYS A 516 -19.23 6.89 1.76
C LYS A 516 -19.72 7.32 3.13
N PHE A 517 -18.84 8.00 3.85
CA PHE A 517 -19.09 8.55 5.17
C PHE A 517 -18.90 10.06 5.15
N MET A 518 -19.53 10.74 6.05
CA MET A 518 -19.41 12.18 6.26
C MET A 518 -19.23 12.44 7.75
N ALA A 519 -18.26 13.25 8.09
CA ALA A 519 -18.04 13.77 9.44
C ALA A 519 -18.36 15.25 9.47
N GLN A 520 -19.16 15.67 10.45
CA GLN A 520 -19.60 17.06 10.63
C GLN A 520 -19.36 17.48 12.08
N SER A 521 -18.72 18.61 12.28
CA SER A 521 -18.47 19.16 13.61
C SER A 521 -18.68 20.67 13.58
N PRO A 522 -19.23 21.29 14.62
CA PRO A 522 -19.36 22.76 14.70
C PRO A 522 -17.97 23.42 14.52
N ASP A 523 -17.91 24.48 13.75
CA ASP A 523 -16.72 25.27 13.43
C ASP A 523 -15.67 24.56 12.55
N TYR A 524 -16.04 23.46 11.86
CA TYR A 524 -15.18 22.69 10.97
C TYR A 524 -15.86 22.40 9.64
N MET A 525 -15.08 22.36 8.57
CA MET A 525 -15.57 21.95 7.25
C MET A 525 -16.04 20.50 7.28
N ASP A 526 -17.16 20.24 6.60
CA ASP A 526 -17.66 18.88 6.42
C ASP A 526 -16.67 18.02 5.64
N GLU A 527 -16.25 16.90 6.23
CA GLU A 527 -15.33 15.97 5.57
C GLU A 527 -16.06 14.71 5.10
N THR A 528 -15.89 14.41 3.80
CA THR A 528 -16.43 13.18 3.20
C THR A 528 -15.31 12.24 2.77
N PHE A 529 -15.42 10.98 3.14
CA PHE A 529 -14.44 9.95 2.81
C PHE A 529 -15.12 8.64 2.46
N SER A 530 -14.35 7.75 1.84
CA SER A 530 -14.85 6.45 1.42
C SER A 530 -14.02 5.34 2.02
N LEU A 531 -14.66 4.31 2.57
CA LEU A 531 -14.01 3.13 3.08
C LEU A 531 -14.65 1.87 2.49
N ARG A 532 -13.82 0.88 2.23
CA ARG A 532 -14.28 -0.44 1.79
C ARG A 532 -14.48 -1.32 3.01
N VAL A 533 -15.66 -1.92 3.12
CA VAL A 533 -15.95 -2.91 4.16
C VAL A 533 -15.57 -4.29 3.63
N ASP A 534 -14.54 -4.88 4.18
CA ASP A 534 -14.07 -6.20 3.78
C ASP A 534 -14.79 -7.32 4.56
N TRP A 535 -14.89 -8.49 3.95
CA TRP A 535 -15.65 -9.64 4.46
C TRP A 535 -15.13 -10.20 5.79
N TYR A 536 -13.90 -9.88 6.17
CA TYR A 536 -13.27 -10.31 7.44
C TYR A 536 -13.33 -9.25 8.55
N GLN A 537 -13.85 -8.06 8.27
CA GLN A 537 -13.94 -6.98 9.26
C GLN A 537 -15.17 -7.16 10.12
N ASP A 538 -14.98 -7.31 11.41
CA ASP A 538 -16.02 -7.21 12.43
C ASP A 538 -16.00 -5.83 13.10
N GLU A 539 -14.96 -5.04 12.85
CA GLU A 539 -14.79 -3.67 13.32
C GLU A 539 -14.43 -2.75 12.16
N LEU A 540 -15.02 -1.57 12.13
CA LEU A 540 -14.78 -0.51 11.17
C LEU A 540 -14.29 0.74 11.90
N PHE A 541 -13.09 1.22 11.55
CA PHE A 541 -12.51 2.40 12.16
C PHE A 541 -12.63 3.58 11.21
N LEU A 542 -13.44 4.58 11.59
CA LEU A 542 -13.60 5.84 10.89
C LEU A 542 -12.73 6.89 11.59
N THR A 543 -11.58 7.20 11.02
CA THR A 543 -10.69 8.24 11.54
C THR A 543 -10.62 9.38 10.56
N VAL A 544 -10.87 10.60 11.01
CA VAL A 544 -10.89 11.80 10.17
C VAL A 544 -10.14 12.95 10.85
N GLU A 545 -9.38 13.68 10.03
CA GLU A 545 -8.77 14.95 10.42
C GLU A 545 -9.61 16.08 9.83
N MET A 546 -10.20 16.91 10.67
CA MET A 546 -11.10 17.97 10.28
C MET A 546 -10.37 19.32 10.25
N GLN A 547 -10.60 20.06 9.19
CA GLN A 547 -10.06 21.40 9.03
C GLN A 547 -11.07 22.42 9.58
N LYS A 548 -10.59 23.35 10.37
CA LYS A 548 -11.40 24.43 10.90
C LYS A 548 -11.85 25.37 9.79
N ASP A 549 -13.13 25.84 9.83
CA ASP A 549 -13.69 26.80 8.87
C ASP A 549 -12.91 28.11 8.81
#